data_d4c21ae04f261d858463ab85a617639e
#
_entry.id   d4c21ae04f261d858463ab85a617639e
#
_cell.length_a   1.000
_cell.length_b   1.000
_cell.length_c   1.000
_cell.angle_alpha   90.00
_cell.angle_beta   90.00
_cell.angle_gamma   90.00
#
_symmetry.space_group_name_H-M   'P 1'
#
loop_
_entity.id
_entity.type
_entity.pdbx_description
1 polymer ?
#
loop_
_entity_poly.entity_id
_entity_poly.type
_entity_poly.pdbx_seq_one_letter_code
_entity_poly.pdbx_strand_id
1 'polypeptide(L)'
;MRIAIPKGRLQEPALGVFEAAGFDVPGKAELATRKLVFARGDVEWIFVKDCDVPVYVEHGAADLGIAGLDQILEHECSAYQPVEFEFGCCRMMLIAAPGAPPLTTVATKYPRIARHYLDSHGLRAEIVPLGGSVELAAVLALTSHVIDLVETGETVRVHKLEMQDLVKEISPRLIVGKNVYRTRRKEIRDLIARIEEAKHAYAR
;
A
#
# COMPACT_ATOMS: atom_id res chain seq x y z
N MET A 1 -22.44 -1.68 -4.90
CA MET A 1 -21.12 -1.00 -4.80
C MET A 1 -20.03 -2.04 -4.62
N ARG A 2 -18.90 -1.93 -5.33
CA ARG A 2 -17.76 -2.84 -5.23
C ARG A 2 -16.61 -2.22 -4.46
N ILE A 3 -16.12 -2.90 -3.44
CA ILE A 3 -15.04 -2.41 -2.56
C ILE A 3 -13.87 -3.38 -2.62
N ALA A 4 -12.70 -2.91 -3.06
CA ALA A 4 -11.47 -3.70 -3.11
C ALA A 4 -10.74 -3.62 -1.77
N ILE A 5 -10.47 -4.77 -1.17
CA ILE A 5 -9.74 -4.92 0.10
C ILE A 5 -8.41 -5.62 -0.17
N PRO A 6 -7.28 -5.03 0.28
CA PRO A 6 -5.97 -5.65 0.14
C PRO A 6 -5.87 -6.89 1.04
N LYS A 7 -5.37 -7.99 0.49
CA LYS A 7 -4.98 -9.15 1.29
C LYS A 7 -3.68 -8.88 2.06
N GLY A 8 -3.53 -9.56 3.19
CA GLY A 8 -2.34 -9.43 4.03
C GLY A 8 -2.51 -8.42 5.15
N ARG A 9 -1.45 -7.70 5.47
CA ARG A 9 -1.33 -6.83 6.65
C ARG A 9 -2.45 -5.79 6.80
N LEU A 10 -2.90 -5.20 5.72
CA LEU A 10 -3.93 -4.16 5.72
C LEU A 10 -5.37 -4.71 5.71
N GLN A 11 -5.57 -6.03 5.54
CA GLN A 11 -6.91 -6.62 5.39
C GLN A 11 -7.79 -6.41 6.63
N GLU A 12 -7.30 -6.81 7.80
CA GLU A 12 -8.07 -6.74 9.05
C GLU A 12 -8.37 -5.29 9.45
N PRO A 13 -7.39 -4.37 9.50
CA PRO A 13 -7.68 -2.97 9.81
C PRO A 13 -8.57 -2.29 8.76
N ALA A 14 -8.44 -2.60 7.49
CA ALA A 14 -9.32 -2.08 6.45
C ALA A 14 -10.78 -2.48 6.67
N LEU A 15 -11.03 -3.77 6.94
CA LEU A 15 -12.38 -4.26 7.27
C LEU A 15 -12.91 -3.62 8.55
N GLY A 16 -12.08 -3.48 9.59
CA GLY A 16 -12.48 -2.88 10.85
C GLY A 16 -12.96 -1.43 10.71
N VAL A 17 -12.33 -0.64 9.85
CA VAL A 17 -12.80 0.73 9.55
C VAL A 17 -14.16 0.71 8.85
N PHE A 18 -14.36 -0.17 7.88
CA PHE A 18 -15.66 -0.29 7.20
C PHE A 18 -16.76 -0.79 8.16
N GLU A 19 -16.44 -1.75 9.04
CA GLU A 19 -17.36 -2.23 10.07
C GLU A 19 -17.74 -1.10 11.04
N ALA A 20 -16.78 -0.33 11.54
CA ALA A 20 -17.00 0.84 12.36
C ALA A 20 -17.83 1.95 11.67
N ALA A 21 -17.67 2.06 10.33
CA ALA A 21 -18.51 2.92 9.50
C ALA A 21 -19.92 2.34 9.23
N GLY A 22 -20.28 1.19 9.84
CA GLY A 22 -21.60 0.57 9.76
C GLY A 22 -21.85 -0.24 8.50
N PHE A 23 -20.79 -0.78 7.88
CA PHE A 23 -20.93 -1.74 6.78
C PHE A 23 -20.95 -3.17 7.31
N ASP A 24 -21.76 -4.03 6.67
CA ASP A 24 -21.71 -5.48 6.90
C ASP A 24 -20.50 -6.06 6.16
N VAL A 25 -19.49 -6.48 6.91
CA VAL A 25 -18.23 -7.01 6.37
C VAL A 25 -18.18 -8.53 6.46
N PRO A 26 -17.45 -9.23 5.56
CA PRO A 26 -17.27 -10.67 5.63
C PRO A 26 -16.55 -11.09 6.92
N GLY A 27 -17.08 -12.12 7.58
CA GLY A 27 -16.52 -12.64 8.84
C GLY A 27 -15.23 -13.47 8.65
N LYS A 28 -14.47 -13.65 9.73
CA LYS A 28 -13.19 -14.39 9.71
C LYS A 28 -13.31 -15.82 9.14
N ALA A 29 -14.39 -16.52 9.44
CA ALA A 29 -14.64 -17.88 8.94
C ALA A 29 -14.82 -17.93 7.41
N GLU A 30 -15.45 -16.92 6.84
CA GLU A 30 -15.64 -16.80 5.39
C GLU A 30 -14.32 -16.44 4.70
N LEU A 31 -13.55 -15.53 5.30
CA LEU A 31 -12.24 -15.09 4.79
C LEU A 31 -11.18 -16.21 4.81
N ALA A 32 -11.37 -17.24 5.65
CA ALA A 32 -10.52 -18.43 5.66
C ALA A 32 -10.72 -19.33 4.43
N THR A 33 -11.75 -19.07 3.62
CA THR A 33 -12.01 -19.82 2.39
C THR A 33 -11.17 -19.30 1.22
N ARG A 34 -11.21 -20.00 0.08
CA ARG A 34 -10.58 -19.53 -1.17
C ARG A 34 -11.45 -18.52 -1.94
N LYS A 35 -12.63 -18.21 -1.43
CA LYS A 35 -13.52 -17.24 -2.07
C LYS A 35 -12.93 -15.85 -1.99
N LEU A 36 -13.03 -15.09 -3.08
CA LEU A 36 -12.43 -13.75 -3.22
C LEU A 36 -13.48 -12.63 -3.33
N VAL A 37 -14.74 -12.98 -3.54
CA VAL A 37 -15.83 -12.01 -3.68
C VAL A 37 -16.99 -12.41 -2.76
N PHE A 38 -17.45 -11.45 -1.94
CA PHE A 38 -18.52 -11.65 -0.97
C PHE A 38 -19.57 -10.55 -1.13
N ALA A 39 -20.81 -10.93 -1.41
CA ALA A 39 -21.93 -10.00 -1.44
C ALA A 39 -22.52 -9.82 -0.02
N ARG A 40 -22.78 -8.57 0.37
CA ARG A 40 -23.44 -8.16 1.61
C ARG A 40 -24.34 -6.97 1.31
N GLY A 41 -25.67 -7.23 1.28
CA GLY A 41 -26.62 -6.19 0.83
C GLY A 41 -26.24 -5.65 -0.55
N ASP A 42 -26.08 -4.35 -0.63
CA ASP A 42 -25.72 -3.65 -1.87
C ASP A 42 -24.19 -3.53 -2.09
N VAL A 43 -23.37 -4.20 -1.26
CA VAL A 43 -21.92 -4.16 -1.34
C VAL A 43 -21.35 -5.50 -1.76
N GLU A 44 -20.45 -5.49 -2.75
CA GLU A 44 -19.56 -6.60 -3.09
C GLU A 44 -18.14 -6.30 -2.58
N TRP A 45 -17.66 -7.12 -1.68
CA TRP A 45 -16.30 -7.09 -1.17
C TRP A 45 -15.40 -7.93 -2.06
N ILE A 46 -14.33 -7.34 -2.59
CA ILE A 46 -13.38 -7.99 -3.49
C ILE A 46 -12.02 -8.04 -2.82
N PHE A 47 -11.49 -9.25 -2.60
CA PHE A 47 -10.20 -9.46 -1.94
C PHE A 47 -9.12 -9.75 -2.95
N VAL A 48 -8.19 -8.84 -3.14
CA VAL A 48 -7.09 -8.92 -4.10
C VAL A 48 -5.73 -8.73 -3.42
N LYS A 49 -4.63 -8.94 -4.14
CA LYS A 49 -3.30 -8.55 -3.62
C LYS A 49 -3.27 -7.04 -3.44
N ASP A 50 -2.45 -6.57 -2.49
CA ASP A 50 -2.25 -5.16 -2.19
C ASP A 50 -1.87 -4.33 -3.44
N CYS A 51 -0.97 -4.86 -4.26
CA CYS A 51 -0.52 -4.23 -5.51
C CYS A 51 -1.63 -4.13 -6.58
N ASP A 52 -2.66 -4.96 -6.51
CA ASP A 52 -3.71 -4.98 -7.52
C ASP A 52 -4.87 -4.00 -7.21
N VAL A 53 -5.03 -3.59 -5.94
CA VAL A 53 -6.14 -2.70 -5.54
C VAL A 53 -6.19 -1.41 -6.37
N PRO A 54 -5.09 -0.67 -6.59
CA PRO A 54 -5.11 0.53 -7.42
C PRO A 54 -5.59 0.25 -8.85
N VAL A 55 -5.16 -0.87 -9.43
CA VAL A 55 -5.53 -1.29 -10.79
C VAL A 55 -7.03 -1.57 -10.89
N TYR A 56 -7.60 -2.32 -9.92
CA TYR A 56 -9.03 -2.64 -9.89
C TYR A 56 -9.91 -1.39 -9.78
N VAL A 57 -9.49 -0.40 -8.98
CA VAL A 57 -10.22 0.85 -8.81
C VAL A 57 -10.07 1.75 -10.05
N GLU A 58 -8.88 1.89 -10.59
CA GLU A 58 -8.63 2.75 -11.74
C GLU A 58 -9.36 2.28 -12.98
N HIS A 59 -9.42 0.96 -13.21
CA HIS A 59 -10.14 0.36 -14.35
C HIS A 59 -11.63 0.12 -14.09
N GLY A 60 -12.16 0.53 -12.92
CA GLY A 60 -13.61 0.44 -12.61
C GLY A 60 -14.11 -0.98 -12.32
N ALA A 61 -13.23 -1.95 -12.09
CA ALA A 61 -13.60 -3.27 -11.57
C ALA A 61 -14.06 -3.18 -10.12
N ALA A 62 -13.50 -2.25 -9.35
CA ALA A 62 -13.99 -1.81 -8.05
C ALA A 62 -14.33 -0.31 -8.07
N ASP A 63 -15.34 0.09 -7.30
CA ASP A 63 -15.77 1.49 -7.16
C ASP A 63 -14.77 2.27 -6.29
N LEU A 64 -14.27 1.62 -5.24
CA LEU A 64 -13.30 2.15 -4.28
C LEU A 64 -12.51 1.01 -3.63
N GLY A 65 -11.47 1.35 -2.88
CA GLY A 65 -10.66 0.38 -2.14
C GLY A 65 -9.71 1.05 -1.15
N ILE A 66 -9.01 0.24 -0.35
CA ILE A 66 -7.92 0.72 0.49
C ILE A 66 -6.60 0.20 -0.07
N ALA A 67 -5.65 1.11 -0.30
CA ALA A 67 -4.33 0.79 -0.81
C ALA A 67 -3.24 1.57 -0.06
N GLY A 68 -2.06 0.98 0.09
CA GLY A 68 -0.89 1.69 0.58
C GLY A 68 -0.46 2.78 -0.40
N LEU A 69 0.05 3.89 0.11
CA LEU A 69 0.58 4.97 -0.73
C LEU A 69 1.72 4.48 -1.64
N ASP A 70 2.49 3.49 -1.21
CA ASP A 70 3.50 2.81 -2.01
C ASP A 70 2.92 2.22 -3.30
N GLN A 71 1.80 1.50 -3.20
CA GLN A 71 1.14 0.89 -4.35
C GLN A 71 0.48 1.94 -5.26
N ILE A 72 -0.08 2.99 -4.67
CA ILE A 72 -0.68 4.10 -5.43
C ILE A 72 0.38 4.81 -6.28
N LEU A 73 1.54 5.09 -5.68
CA LEU A 73 2.66 5.77 -6.37
C LEU A 73 3.32 4.87 -7.41
N GLU A 74 3.58 3.60 -7.05
CA GLU A 74 4.24 2.66 -7.96
C GLU A 74 3.39 2.37 -9.21
N HIS A 75 2.05 2.34 -9.08
CA HIS A 75 1.14 2.16 -10.20
C HIS A 75 0.70 3.47 -10.87
N GLU A 76 1.17 4.63 -10.38
CA GLU A 76 0.76 5.96 -10.87
C GLU A 76 -0.79 6.11 -10.89
N CYS A 77 -1.43 5.50 -9.88
CA CYS A 77 -2.89 5.45 -9.81
C CYS A 77 -3.50 6.85 -9.69
N SER A 78 -4.36 7.16 -10.64
CA SER A 78 -4.99 8.48 -10.75
C SER A 78 -6.30 8.63 -9.96
N ALA A 79 -6.70 7.61 -9.18
CA ALA A 79 -7.90 7.64 -8.34
C ALA A 79 -7.85 8.76 -7.29
N TYR A 80 -9.02 9.25 -6.85
CA TYR A 80 -9.08 10.20 -5.73
C TYR A 80 -8.69 9.51 -4.44
N GLN A 81 -7.97 10.23 -3.55
CA GLN A 81 -7.48 9.76 -2.25
C GLN A 81 -8.07 10.62 -1.14
N PRO A 82 -9.39 10.50 -0.85
CA PRO A 82 -10.07 11.41 0.09
C PRO A 82 -9.73 11.18 1.56
N VAL A 83 -9.28 9.98 1.94
CA VAL A 83 -9.01 9.62 3.35
C VAL A 83 -7.63 9.00 3.47
N GLU A 84 -6.88 9.47 4.47
CA GLU A 84 -5.64 8.87 4.95
C GLU A 84 -5.89 8.15 6.27
N PHE A 85 -5.30 6.96 6.43
CA PHE A 85 -5.42 6.15 7.62
C PHE A 85 -4.12 6.13 8.43
N GLU A 86 -4.26 5.99 9.75
CA GLU A 86 -3.13 5.94 10.69
C GLU A 86 -2.65 4.51 10.97
N PHE A 87 -3.46 3.49 10.66
CA PHE A 87 -3.04 2.08 10.76
C PHE A 87 -2.11 1.68 9.62
N GLY A 88 -1.24 0.72 9.88
CA GLY A 88 -0.36 0.15 8.85
C GLY A 88 0.61 1.14 8.20
N CYS A 89 0.88 2.28 8.86
CA CYS A 89 1.91 3.23 8.43
C CYS A 89 3.29 2.61 8.51
N CYS A 90 4.15 2.95 7.57
CA CYS A 90 5.55 2.52 7.54
C CYS A 90 6.40 3.54 6.78
N ARG A 91 7.69 3.29 6.69
CA ARG A 91 8.63 4.14 5.97
C ARG A 91 9.26 3.36 4.82
N MET A 92 9.36 3.98 3.67
CA MET A 92 10.21 3.48 2.59
C MET A 92 11.60 4.07 2.78
N MET A 93 12.60 3.20 2.92
CA MET A 93 13.96 3.59 3.28
C MET A 93 14.95 3.16 2.20
N LEU A 94 15.99 3.97 2.00
CA LEU A 94 17.23 3.53 1.37
C LEU A 94 18.05 2.82 2.43
N ILE A 95 18.49 1.59 2.13
CA ILE A 95 19.14 0.69 3.07
C ILE A 95 20.40 0.11 2.42
N ALA A 96 21.46 -0.06 3.20
CA ALA A 96 22.71 -0.67 2.73
C ALA A 96 23.35 -1.54 3.80
N ALA A 97 24.34 -2.35 3.43
CA ALA A 97 25.22 -3.00 4.38
C ALA A 97 26.20 -1.96 5.01
N PRO A 98 26.67 -2.18 6.24
CA PRO A 98 27.71 -1.33 6.83
C PRO A 98 28.94 -1.23 5.94
N GLY A 99 29.39 -0.01 5.66
CA GLY A 99 30.54 0.22 4.79
C GLY A 99 30.29 -0.05 3.29
N ALA A 100 29.02 -0.07 2.87
CA ALA A 100 28.66 -0.23 1.47
C ALA A 100 29.37 0.80 0.56
N PRO A 101 29.71 0.41 -0.69
CA PRO A 101 30.28 1.34 -1.66
C PRO A 101 29.27 2.44 -1.99
N PRO A 102 29.66 3.51 -2.70
CA PRO A 102 28.75 4.53 -3.19
C PRO A 102 27.55 3.92 -3.92
N LEU A 103 26.40 4.57 -3.84
CA LEU A 103 25.15 4.13 -4.48
C LEU A 103 25.30 4.10 -6.01
N THR A 104 25.51 2.91 -6.54
CA THR A 104 25.63 2.65 -7.99
C THR A 104 24.57 1.68 -8.49
N THR A 105 24.04 0.83 -7.59
CA THR A 105 22.98 -0.14 -7.88
C THR A 105 22.01 -0.19 -6.72
N VAL A 106 20.72 -0.30 -7.00
CA VAL A 106 19.67 -0.39 -5.98
C VAL A 106 18.63 -1.44 -6.37
N ALA A 107 18.39 -2.41 -5.48
CA ALA A 107 17.30 -3.36 -5.67
C ALA A 107 16.04 -2.88 -4.98
N THR A 108 14.89 -3.12 -5.59
CA THR A 108 13.61 -2.72 -5.03
C THR A 108 12.42 -3.44 -5.66
N LYS A 109 11.34 -3.54 -4.90
CA LYS A 109 10.00 -3.91 -5.40
C LYS A 109 9.28 -2.70 -6.05
N TYR A 110 9.81 -1.49 -5.89
CA TYR A 110 9.19 -0.21 -6.26
C TYR A 110 10.08 0.59 -7.23
N PRO A 111 10.29 0.11 -8.46
CA PRO A 111 11.22 0.74 -9.41
C PRO A 111 10.84 2.16 -9.81
N ARG A 112 9.56 2.51 -9.88
CA ARG A 112 9.14 3.89 -10.19
C ARG A 112 9.42 4.86 -9.06
N ILE A 113 9.08 4.46 -7.83
CA ILE A 113 9.39 5.27 -6.65
C ILE A 113 10.90 5.45 -6.51
N ALA A 114 11.68 4.38 -6.71
CA ALA A 114 13.13 4.45 -6.68
C ALA A 114 13.68 5.39 -7.76
N ARG A 115 13.15 5.36 -8.97
CA ARG A 115 13.53 6.27 -10.05
C ARG A 115 13.27 7.72 -9.64
N HIS A 116 12.07 8.01 -9.16
CA HIS A 116 11.71 9.36 -8.72
C HIS A 116 12.62 9.85 -7.58
N TYR A 117 12.95 8.99 -6.62
CA TYR A 117 13.88 9.32 -5.54
C TYR A 117 15.27 9.66 -6.07
N LEU A 118 15.85 8.80 -6.92
CA LEU A 118 17.17 9.01 -7.51
C LEU A 118 17.23 10.32 -8.31
N ASP A 119 16.24 10.56 -9.17
CA ASP A 119 16.17 11.74 -10.03
C ASP A 119 16.05 13.03 -9.19
N SER A 120 15.23 13.02 -8.13
CA SER A 120 15.02 14.18 -7.26
C SER A 120 16.26 14.55 -6.42
N HIS A 121 17.17 13.58 -6.18
CA HIS A 121 18.42 13.79 -5.46
C HIS A 121 19.64 13.94 -6.39
N GLY A 122 19.43 13.93 -7.70
CA GLY A 122 20.52 13.99 -8.68
C GLY A 122 21.45 12.76 -8.64
N LEU A 123 20.97 11.65 -8.12
CA LEU A 123 21.70 10.39 -7.99
C LEU A 123 21.56 9.54 -9.26
N ARG A 124 22.62 8.80 -9.58
CA ARG A 124 22.63 7.87 -10.71
C ARG A 124 22.94 6.47 -10.20
N ALA A 125 21.95 5.58 -10.29
CA ALA A 125 22.10 4.17 -9.98
C ALA A 125 21.30 3.31 -10.94
N GLU A 126 21.77 2.10 -11.18
CA GLU A 126 21.00 1.06 -11.86
C GLU A 126 19.93 0.52 -10.89
N ILE A 127 18.70 0.43 -11.35
CA ILE A 127 17.59 -0.15 -10.58
C ILE A 127 17.41 -1.61 -10.99
N VAL A 128 17.49 -2.51 -10.00
CA VAL A 128 17.26 -3.95 -10.16
C VAL A 128 15.89 -4.29 -9.56
N PRO A 129 14.85 -4.52 -10.39
CA PRO A 129 13.53 -4.88 -9.89
C PRO A 129 13.51 -6.28 -9.29
N LEU A 130 12.96 -6.44 -8.07
CA LEU A 130 12.77 -7.72 -7.39
C LEU A 130 11.31 -7.89 -6.95
N GLY A 131 10.83 -9.13 -6.91
CA GLY A 131 9.45 -9.44 -6.51
C GLY A 131 9.23 -9.56 -4.99
N GLY A 132 10.31 -9.61 -4.19
CA GLY A 132 10.28 -9.75 -2.73
C GLY A 132 11.65 -10.11 -2.17
N SER A 133 11.77 -10.21 -0.83
CA SER A 133 13.04 -10.46 -0.12
C SER A 133 14.17 -9.52 -0.60
N VAL A 134 13.83 -8.26 -0.75
CA VAL A 134 14.68 -7.24 -1.37
C VAL A 134 15.95 -7.02 -0.55
N GLU A 135 15.86 -7.14 0.77
CA GLU A 135 16.98 -7.03 1.72
C GLU A 135 18.13 -8.00 1.41
N LEU A 136 17.81 -9.18 0.87
CA LEU A 136 18.84 -10.16 0.49
C LEU A 136 19.76 -9.67 -0.62
N ALA A 137 19.31 -8.75 -1.46
CA ALA A 137 20.14 -8.19 -2.51
C ALA A 137 21.35 -7.43 -1.93
N ALA A 138 21.17 -6.69 -0.84
CA ALA A 138 22.30 -6.04 -0.14
C ALA A 138 23.15 -7.04 0.65
N VAL A 139 22.52 -8.01 1.31
CA VAL A 139 23.23 -9.05 2.10
C VAL A 139 24.15 -9.90 1.21
N LEU A 140 23.69 -10.25 0.03
CA LEU A 140 24.42 -11.09 -0.94
C LEU A 140 25.27 -10.28 -1.93
N ALA A 141 25.37 -8.95 -1.72
CA ALA A 141 26.09 -8.05 -2.61
C ALA A 141 25.66 -8.12 -4.09
N LEU A 142 24.38 -8.45 -4.35
CA LEU A 142 23.78 -8.34 -5.66
C LEU A 142 23.67 -6.86 -6.09
N THR A 143 23.31 -5.99 -5.13
CA THR A 143 23.29 -4.53 -5.31
C THR A 143 23.98 -3.86 -4.13
N SER A 144 24.47 -2.64 -4.32
CA SER A 144 25.09 -1.85 -3.24
C SER A 144 24.06 -1.41 -2.19
N HIS A 145 22.83 -1.13 -2.64
CA HIS A 145 21.74 -0.63 -1.80
C HIS A 145 20.42 -1.30 -2.14
N VAL A 146 19.45 -1.15 -1.25
CA VAL A 146 18.05 -1.52 -1.50
C VAL A 146 17.12 -0.38 -1.09
N ILE A 147 15.96 -0.29 -1.76
CA ILE A 147 14.84 0.54 -1.32
C ILE A 147 13.68 -0.38 -0.99
N ASP A 148 13.26 -0.38 0.28
CA ASP A 148 12.17 -1.23 0.75
C ASP A 148 11.39 -0.58 1.90
N LEU A 149 10.22 -1.17 2.21
CA LEU A 149 9.38 -0.75 3.33
C LEU A 149 9.96 -1.24 4.66
N VAL A 150 9.98 -0.33 5.62
CA VAL A 150 10.42 -0.60 6.99
C VAL A 150 9.29 -0.20 7.95
N GLU A 151 8.72 -1.18 8.63
CA GLU A 151 7.70 -0.96 9.66
C GLU A 151 8.37 -0.86 11.04
N THR A 152 8.91 -1.95 11.56
CA THR A 152 9.58 -2.01 12.87
C THR A 152 11.10 -1.92 12.78
N GLY A 153 11.67 -2.15 11.61
CA GLY A 153 13.12 -2.24 11.40
C GLY A 153 13.75 -3.58 11.82
N GLU A 154 12.95 -4.56 12.23
CA GLU A 154 13.45 -5.86 12.70
C GLU A 154 14.26 -6.60 11.61
N THR A 155 13.74 -6.65 10.38
CA THR A 155 14.43 -7.28 9.24
C THR A 155 15.78 -6.61 8.97
N VAL A 156 15.81 -5.28 8.98
CA VAL A 156 17.06 -4.49 8.80
C VAL A 156 18.07 -4.85 9.88
N ARG A 157 17.61 -4.93 11.14
CA ARG A 157 18.45 -5.26 12.30
C ARG A 157 18.98 -6.70 12.23
N VAL A 158 18.14 -7.68 11.93
CA VAL A 158 18.51 -9.11 11.83
C VAL A 158 19.58 -9.32 10.77
N HIS A 159 19.46 -8.64 9.64
CA HIS A 159 20.42 -8.73 8.53
C HIS A 159 21.62 -7.78 8.68
N LYS A 160 21.74 -7.06 9.82
CA LYS A 160 22.82 -6.10 10.09
C LYS A 160 22.97 -5.05 9.02
N LEU A 161 21.85 -4.62 8.44
CA LEU A 161 21.78 -3.54 7.47
C LEU A 161 21.56 -2.19 8.19
N GLU A 162 21.84 -1.09 7.50
CA GLU A 162 21.69 0.28 7.99
C GLU A 162 20.71 1.05 7.13
N MET A 163 19.78 1.77 7.76
CA MET A 163 18.93 2.73 7.10
C MET A 163 19.73 3.98 6.80
N GLN A 164 19.87 4.34 5.52
CA GLN A 164 20.69 5.46 5.07
C GLN A 164 19.88 6.75 4.91
N ASP A 165 18.68 6.65 4.32
CA ASP A 165 17.84 7.80 4.05
C ASP A 165 16.37 7.43 3.98
N LEU A 166 15.50 8.43 4.23
CA LEU A 166 14.04 8.30 4.10
C LEU A 166 13.62 8.62 2.67
N VAL A 167 13.14 7.61 1.95
CA VAL A 167 12.59 7.79 0.60
C VAL A 167 11.19 8.39 0.66
N LYS A 168 10.32 7.81 1.51
CA LYS A 168 8.92 8.25 1.64
C LYS A 168 8.26 7.73 2.91
N GLU A 169 7.44 8.56 3.56
CA GLU A 169 6.46 8.10 4.55
C GLU A 169 5.29 7.45 3.81
N ILE A 170 4.86 6.28 4.27
CA ILE A 170 3.81 5.47 3.65
C ILE A 170 2.66 5.29 4.62
N SER A 171 1.46 5.64 4.16
CA SER A 171 0.21 5.43 4.87
C SER A 171 -0.83 4.80 3.93
N PRO A 172 -1.74 3.96 4.42
CA PRO A 172 -2.88 3.51 3.64
C PRO A 172 -3.85 4.65 3.33
N ARG A 173 -4.49 4.57 2.17
CA ARG A 173 -5.44 5.55 1.66
C ARG A 173 -6.74 4.88 1.21
N LEU A 174 -7.86 5.53 1.45
CA LEU A 174 -9.07 5.23 0.69
C LEU A 174 -8.89 5.80 -0.71
N ILE A 175 -9.00 4.95 -1.71
CA ILE A 175 -8.98 5.36 -3.12
C ILE A 175 -10.36 5.18 -3.74
N VAL A 176 -10.79 6.15 -4.56
CA VAL A 176 -12.11 6.18 -5.19
C VAL A 176 -11.94 6.41 -6.69
N GLY A 177 -12.54 5.56 -7.49
CA GLY A 177 -12.51 5.68 -8.94
C GLY A 177 -13.13 6.99 -9.42
N LYS A 178 -12.46 7.68 -10.36
CA LYS A 178 -12.91 8.99 -10.87
C LYS A 178 -14.32 8.95 -11.46
N ASN A 179 -14.65 7.88 -12.18
CA ASN A 179 -15.97 7.74 -12.80
C ASN A 179 -17.08 7.59 -11.75
N VAL A 180 -16.84 6.76 -10.73
CA VAL A 180 -17.78 6.53 -9.62
C VAL A 180 -17.99 7.83 -8.84
N TYR A 181 -16.93 8.54 -8.50
CA TYR A 181 -17.01 9.83 -7.80
C TYR A 181 -17.85 10.85 -8.58
N ARG A 182 -17.78 10.85 -9.90
CA ARG A 182 -18.57 11.78 -10.76
C ARG A 182 -20.04 11.38 -10.87
N THR A 183 -20.32 10.08 -11.04
CA THR A 183 -21.68 9.56 -11.33
C THR A 183 -22.50 9.32 -10.06
N ARG A 184 -21.87 8.95 -8.93
CA ARG A 184 -22.49 8.64 -7.62
C ARG A 184 -22.03 9.60 -6.53
N ARG A 185 -21.84 10.87 -6.86
CA ARG A 185 -21.19 11.88 -6.03
C ARG A 185 -21.76 11.99 -4.63
N LYS A 186 -23.09 12.02 -4.46
CA LYS A 186 -23.71 12.14 -3.14
C LYS A 186 -23.39 10.92 -2.28
N GLU A 187 -23.66 9.74 -2.80
CA GLU A 187 -23.42 8.48 -2.11
C GLU A 187 -21.95 8.30 -1.67
N ILE A 188 -21.01 8.62 -2.57
CA ILE A 188 -19.57 8.53 -2.27
C ILE A 188 -19.15 9.57 -1.22
N ARG A 189 -19.70 10.77 -1.24
CA ARG A 189 -19.41 11.78 -0.20
C ARG A 189 -19.93 11.37 1.17
N ASP A 190 -21.15 10.82 1.23
CA ASP A 190 -21.76 10.32 2.46
C ASP A 190 -20.92 9.13 3.03
N LEU A 191 -20.42 8.25 2.14
CA LEU A 191 -19.52 7.17 2.51
C LEU A 191 -18.19 7.70 3.05
N ILE A 192 -17.55 8.64 2.36
CA ILE A 192 -16.28 9.26 2.81
C ILE A 192 -16.45 9.87 4.21
N ALA A 193 -17.54 10.59 4.45
CA ALA A 193 -17.81 11.18 5.76
C ALA A 193 -17.90 10.10 6.86
N ARG A 194 -18.63 9.02 6.62
CA ARG A 194 -18.72 7.89 7.57
C ARG A 194 -17.36 7.22 7.82
N ILE A 195 -16.53 7.05 6.79
CA ILE A 195 -15.19 6.49 6.93
C ILE A 195 -14.27 7.45 7.71
N GLU A 196 -14.36 8.77 7.45
CA GLU A 196 -13.60 9.77 8.21
C GLU A 196 -13.94 9.76 9.71
N GLU A 197 -15.23 9.62 10.06
CA GLU A 197 -15.65 9.48 11.46
C GLU A 197 -15.15 8.16 12.08
N ALA A 198 -15.20 7.07 11.34
CA ALA A 198 -14.83 5.73 11.80
C ALA A 198 -13.31 5.52 11.94
N LYS A 199 -12.47 6.19 11.13
CA LYS A 199 -11.02 5.96 11.12
C LYS A 199 -10.35 6.18 12.48
N HIS A 200 -10.83 7.16 13.26
CA HIS A 200 -10.32 7.45 14.60
C HIS A 200 -10.75 6.42 15.66
N ALA A 201 -11.84 5.71 15.44
CA ALA A 201 -12.28 4.66 16.35
C ALA A 201 -11.40 3.40 16.26
N TYR A 202 -10.74 3.19 15.12
CA TYR A 202 -9.88 2.03 14.87
C TYR A 202 -8.38 2.30 15.13
N ALA A 203 -7.96 3.55 15.24
CA ALA A 203 -6.59 3.95 15.55
C ALA A 203 -6.14 3.69 17.01
N ARG A 204 -7.00 3.06 17.81
CA ARG A 204 -6.75 2.64 19.20
C ARG A 204 -6.66 1.12 19.27
#